data_77da338b30150a3d0a1444a8b028a531
#
_entry.id   77da338b30150a3d0a1444a8b028a531
#
_cell.length_a   1.000
_cell.length_b   1.000
_cell.length_c   1.000
_cell.angle_alpha   90.00
_cell.angle_beta   90.00
_cell.angle_gamma   90.00
#
_symmetry.space_group_name_H-M   'P 1'
#
loop_
_entity.id
_entity.type
_entity.pdbx_description
1 polymer ?
#
loop_
_entity_poly.entity_id
_entity_poly.type
_entity_poly.pdbx_seq_one_letter_code
_entity_poly.pdbx_strand_id
1 'polypeptide(L)'
;MKHSSKIIVFVSFLILTIFIGGCGFINKEDSKETEIKQNFNKMLNVYPTKNLEDFYDKEGYRDEEFDKGDKGTWIVHSKMVIEPKGKNMESRGIILRINRNTRTTKGYFLISEITEDKNGFAHNKDKKYPVVMKHNKIIPTKPIPNDKLKKEIENFKFFVQYANFKDINDYKNGDISYNPNVPSYSAKYQLNNNNYNVKQLRKRYDIPTKQAPKLLLKGDGDLKGSSVGSKNLEFTFVENKEENIFFTDAVQFTPSEDDES
;
A
#
# COMPACT_ATOMS: atom_id res chain seq x y z
N MET A 1 41.55 43.19 -38.59
CA MET A 1 41.11 42.88 -37.22
C MET A 1 39.59 43.10 -37.05
N LYS A 2 38.73 42.54 -37.91
CA LYS A 2 37.24 42.71 -37.78
C LYS A 2 36.50 41.36 -37.78
N HIS A 3 37.21 40.23 -37.90
CA HIS A 3 36.55 38.91 -37.88
C HIS A 3 36.51 38.20 -36.50
N SER A 4 37.36 38.65 -35.56
CA SER A 4 37.43 38.01 -34.23
C SER A 4 36.23 38.35 -33.32
N SER A 5 35.66 39.55 -33.45
CA SER A 5 34.57 40.03 -32.60
C SER A 5 33.21 39.33 -32.86
N LYS A 6 32.96 38.92 -34.13
CA LYS A 6 31.72 38.22 -34.50
C LYS A 6 31.68 36.77 -34.06
N ILE A 7 32.82 36.11 -34.00
CA ILE A 7 32.91 34.71 -33.57
C ILE A 7 32.72 34.61 -32.04
N ILE A 8 33.25 35.58 -31.29
CA ILE A 8 33.11 35.59 -29.81
C ILE A 8 31.65 35.83 -29.41
N VAL A 9 30.92 36.71 -30.13
CA VAL A 9 29.48 36.94 -29.85
C VAL A 9 28.63 35.72 -30.20
N PHE A 10 28.98 34.97 -31.26
CA PHE A 10 28.25 33.78 -31.66
C PHE A 10 28.48 32.60 -30.69
N VAL A 11 29.71 32.44 -30.19
CA VAL A 11 30.05 31.44 -29.18
C VAL A 11 29.40 31.78 -27.84
N SER A 12 29.33 33.05 -27.44
CA SER A 12 28.63 33.49 -26.23
C SER A 12 27.12 33.22 -26.30
N PHE A 13 26.52 33.41 -27.49
CA PHE A 13 25.10 33.14 -27.68
C PHE A 13 24.79 31.64 -27.72
N LEU A 14 25.70 30.81 -28.27
CA LEU A 14 25.57 29.36 -28.29
C LEU A 14 25.72 28.73 -26.89
N ILE A 15 26.59 29.29 -26.05
CA ILE A 15 26.76 28.86 -24.67
C ILE A 15 25.55 29.25 -23.81
N LEU A 16 24.94 30.42 -24.08
CA LEU A 16 23.75 30.86 -23.33
C LEU A 16 22.49 30.02 -23.65
N THR A 17 22.38 29.50 -24.89
CA THR A 17 21.27 28.61 -25.27
C THR A 17 21.39 27.19 -24.70
N ILE A 18 22.59 26.74 -24.36
CA ILE A 18 22.79 25.41 -23.72
C ILE A 18 22.37 25.45 -22.25
N PHE A 19 22.45 26.59 -21.56
CA PHE A 19 22.01 26.71 -20.14
C PHE A 19 20.49 26.87 -19.96
N ILE A 20 19.74 27.22 -20.99
CA ILE A 20 18.28 27.37 -20.89
C ILE A 20 17.53 26.07 -21.22
N GLY A 21 18.19 25.11 -21.90
CA GLY A 21 17.59 23.82 -22.26
C GLY A 21 17.70 22.71 -21.20
N GLY A 22 18.48 22.91 -20.14
CA GLY A 22 18.78 21.86 -19.15
C GLY A 22 17.86 21.81 -17.93
N CYS A 23 17.08 22.83 -17.66
CA CYS A 23 16.24 22.89 -16.45
C CYS A 23 14.80 22.34 -16.61
N GLY A 24 14.37 21.98 -17.81
CA GLY A 24 12.98 21.59 -18.06
C GLY A 24 12.69 20.10 -17.90
N PHE A 25 13.70 19.23 -17.95
CA PHE A 25 13.50 17.77 -17.90
C PHE A 25 13.67 17.18 -16.51
N ILE A 26 14.50 17.79 -15.66
CA ILE A 26 14.74 17.29 -14.29
C ILE A 26 13.53 17.60 -13.38
N ASN A 27 12.77 18.65 -13.65
CA ASN A 27 11.67 19.09 -12.79
C ASN A 27 10.34 18.32 -12.97
N LYS A 28 10.18 17.50 -13.99
CA LYS A 28 8.85 16.88 -14.26
C LYS A 28 8.66 15.55 -13.54
N GLU A 29 9.69 14.75 -13.41
CA GLU A 29 9.67 13.49 -12.63
C GLU A 29 9.68 13.78 -11.13
N ASP A 30 10.52 14.71 -10.65
CA ASP A 30 10.53 15.16 -9.26
C ASP A 30 9.19 15.77 -8.83
N SER A 31 8.49 16.49 -9.74
CA SER A 31 7.18 17.03 -9.46
C SER A 31 6.13 15.91 -9.32
N LYS A 32 6.19 14.87 -10.17
CA LYS A 32 5.23 13.76 -10.16
C LYS A 32 5.44 12.85 -8.95
N GLU A 33 6.69 12.57 -8.57
CA GLU A 33 7.02 11.88 -7.34
C GLU A 33 6.45 12.62 -6.12
N THR A 34 6.62 13.94 -6.09
CA THR A 34 6.10 14.78 -5.01
C THR A 34 4.58 14.77 -4.96
N GLU A 35 3.89 14.87 -6.09
CA GLU A 35 2.42 14.79 -6.17
C GLU A 35 1.91 13.43 -5.63
N ILE A 36 2.55 12.31 -6.01
CA ILE A 36 2.19 10.98 -5.54
C ILE A 36 2.38 10.87 -4.04
N LYS A 37 3.52 11.32 -3.50
CA LYS A 37 3.77 11.34 -2.05
C LYS A 37 2.72 12.16 -1.29
N GLN A 38 2.39 13.35 -1.80
CA GLN A 38 1.37 14.22 -1.18
C GLN A 38 -0.01 13.55 -1.17
N ASN A 39 -0.38 12.85 -2.26
CA ASN A 39 -1.61 12.11 -2.33
C ASN A 39 -1.63 10.93 -1.33
N PHE A 40 -0.52 10.21 -1.20
CA PHE A 40 -0.37 9.14 -0.21
C PHE A 40 -0.30 9.63 1.22
N ASN A 41 0.28 10.80 1.50
CA ASN A 41 0.37 11.37 2.85
C ASN A 41 -1.00 11.43 3.55
N LYS A 42 -2.06 11.71 2.82
CA LYS A 42 -3.42 11.71 3.37
C LYS A 42 -3.79 10.34 3.96
N MET A 43 -3.55 9.26 3.21
CA MET A 43 -3.79 7.89 3.68
C MET A 43 -2.80 7.51 4.80
N LEU A 44 -1.53 7.88 4.65
CA LEU A 44 -0.46 7.51 5.58
C LEU A 44 -0.59 8.19 6.96
N ASN A 45 -1.38 9.27 7.07
CA ASN A 45 -1.66 9.94 8.34
C ASN A 45 -2.43 9.06 9.33
N VAL A 46 -3.06 7.97 8.90
CA VAL A 46 -3.70 7.00 9.81
C VAL A 46 -2.68 6.04 10.46
N TYR A 47 -1.43 6.02 10.00
CA TYR A 47 -0.36 5.16 10.53
C TYR A 47 0.54 5.93 11.52
N PRO A 48 0.66 5.49 12.79
CA PRO A 48 -0.03 4.36 13.39
C PRO A 48 -1.39 4.74 14.02
N THR A 49 -2.40 3.89 13.84
CA THR A 49 -3.59 3.85 14.69
C THR A 49 -3.50 2.62 15.59
N LYS A 50 -2.92 2.81 16.80
CA LYS A 50 -2.59 1.70 17.72
C LYS A 50 -3.81 0.94 18.23
N ASN A 51 -4.90 1.65 18.48
CA ASN A 51 -6.18 1.07 18.86
C ASN A 51 -7.13 1.09 17.66
N LEU A 52 -7.56 -0.08 17.19
CA LEU A 52 -8.47 -0.16 16.06
C LEU A 52 -9.85 0.43 16.35
N GLU A 53 -10.24 0.54 17.62
CA GLU A 53 -11.53 1.18 18.00
C GLU A 53 -11.52 2.69 17.73
N ASP A 54 -10.33 3.32 17.60
CA ASP A 54 -10.21 4.73 17.23
C ASP A 54 -10.77 5.00 15.81
N PHE A 55 -10.86 3.97 14.95
CA PHE A 55 -11.48 4.10 13.64
C PHE A 55 -12.99 4.37 13.69
N TYR A 56 -13.68 4.05 14.77
CA TYR A 56 -15.10 4.40 14.93
C TYR A 56 -15.33 5.92 14.96
N ASP A 57 -14.34 6.67 15.45
CA ASP A 57 -14.45 8.11 15.63
C ASP A 57 -13.57 8.90 14.64
N LYS A 58 -12.72 8.19 13.87
CA LYS A 58 -11.85 8.79 12.87
C LYS A 58 -12.60 9.03 11.57
N GLU A 59 -12.65 10.30 11.13
CA GLU A 59 -13.20 10.66 9.82
C GLU A 59 -12.23 10.27 8.71
N GLY A 60 -12.77 9.77 7.59
CA GLY A 60 -12.03 9.44 6.39
C GLY A 60 -12.29 10.41 5.25
N TYR A 61 -11.73 10.11 4.09
CA TYR A 61 -11.96 10.91 2.89
C TYR A 61 -13.30 10.51 2.27
N ARG A 62 -14.14 11.50 1.99
CA ARG A 62 -15.43 11.32 1.33
C ARG A 62 -15.38 11.88 -0.07
N ASP A 63 -16.19 11.32 -0.95
CA ASP A 63 -16.63 11.91 -2.20
C ASP A 63 -18.06 12.46 -2.06
N GLU A 64 -18.59 12.94 -3.17
CA GLU A 64 -19.95 13.52 -3.21
C GLU A 64 -21.06 12.46 -3.17
N GLU A 65 -20.70 11.16 -3.29
CA GLU A 65 -21.67 10.04 -3.34
C GLU A 65 -22.10 9.55 -1.96
N PHE A 66 -21.44 10.01 -0.88
CA PHE A 66 -21.84 9.63 0.48
C PHE A 66 -23.15 10.29 0.88
N ASP A 67 -24.08 9.50 1.38
CA ASP A 67 -25.29 9.99 2.01
C ASP A 67 -24.96 10.87 3.21
N LYS A 68 -25.72 11.96 3.41
CA LYS A 68 -25.48 12.95 4.45
C LYS A 68 -25.44 12.36 5.87
N GLY A 69 -26.20 11.29 6.12
CA GLY A 69 -26.26 10.61 7.43
C GLY A 69 -25.26 9.48 7.59
N ASP A 70 -24.62 9.03 6.51
CA ASP A 70 -23.66 7.93 6.56
C ASP A 70 -22.31 8.41 7.10
N LYS A 71 -21.84 7.78 8.19
CA LYS A 71 -20.52 8.03 8.78
C LYS A 71 -19.40 7.24 8.07
N GLY A 72 -19.76 6.33 7.17
CA GLY A 72 -18.84 5.53 6.40
C GLY A 72 -18.23 4.35 7.16
N THR A 73 -17.48 3.56 6.43
CA THR A 73 -16.83 2.32 6.88
C THR A 73 -15.34 2.37 6.56
N TRP A 74 -14.50 2.08 7.54
CA TRP A 74 -13.09 1.81 7.32
C TRP A 74 -12.90 0.34 6.94
N ILE A 75 -12.11 0.09 5.91
CA ILE A 75 -11.66 -1.23 5.50
C ILE A 75 -10.17 -1.31 5.74
N VAL A 76 -9.74 -2.18 6.64
CA VAL A 76 -8.35 -2.39 7.00
C VAL A 76 -7.93 -3.78 6.53
N HIS A 77 -6.89 -3.87 5.76
CA HIS A 77 -6.38 -5.11 5.18
C HIS A 77 -4.87 -5.21 5.35
N SER A 78 -4.39 -6.33 5.87
CA SER A 78 -2.95 -6.65 5.92
C SER A 78 -2.76 -8.11 5.57
N LYS A 79 -1.85 -8.42 4.64
CA LYS A 79 -1.62 -9.77 4.12
C LYS A 79 -0.15 -10.00 3.80
N MET A 80 0.40 -11.13 4.24
CA MET A 80 1.70 -11.66 3.80
C MET A 80 1.48 -12.73 2.74
N VAL A 81 2.26 -12.70 1.68
CA VAL A 81 2.29 -13.68 0.59
C VAL A 81 3.68 -14.27 0.50
N ILE A 82 3.78 -15.58 0.48
CA ILE A 82 5.02 -16.33 0.39
C ILE A 82 4.86 -17.46 -0.63
N GLU A 83 5.67 -17.41 -1.67
CA GLU A 83 5.84 -18.46 -2.66
C GLU A 83 7.32 -18.86 -2.68
N PRO A 84 7.72 -19.88 -1.91
CA PRO A 84 9.08 -20.38 -1.93
C PRO A 84 9.33 -21.16 -3.21
N LYS A 85 10.59 -21.18 -3.67
CA LYS A 85 10.99 -21.93 -4.87
C LYS A 85 10.47 -23.37 -4.85
N GLY A 86 9.73 -23.75 -5.90
CA GLY A 86 9.17 -25.08 -6.07
C GLY A 86 8.04 -25.46 -5.14
N LYS A 87 7.37 -24.48 -4.51
CA LYS A 87 6.19 -24.68 -3.67
C LYS A 87 5.06 -23.79 -4.16
N ASN A 88 3.85 -24.13 -3.70
CA ASN A 88 2.67 -23.30 -3.96
C ASN A 88 2.78 -21.94 -3.25
N MET A 89 2.20 -20.93 -3.85
CA MET A 89 2.03 -19.63 -3.22
C MET A 89 0.97 -19.73 -2.11
N GLU A 90 1.32 -19.29 -0.91
CA GLU A 90 0.37 -19.15 0.20
C GLU A 90 0.26 -17.68 0.61
N SER A 91 -0.96 -17.24 0.84
CA SER A 91 -1.21 -15.93 1.45
C SER A 91 -2.01 -16.06 2.73
N ARG A 92 -1.67 -15.21 3.73
CA ARG A 92 -2.31 -15.18 5.05
C ARG A 92 -2.51 -13.75 5.50
N GLY A 93 -3.73 -13.40 5.92
CA GLY A 93 -4.02 -12.05 6.38
C GLY A 93 -5.45 -11.85 6.82
N ILE A 94 -5.75 -10.62 7.26
CA ILE A 94 -7.11 -10.22 7.65
C ILE A 94 -7.58 -9.04 6.81
N ILE A 95 -8.84 -9.09 6.42
CA ILE A 95 -9.64 -7.94 6.02
C ILE A 95 -10.69 -7.68 7.09
N LEU A 96 -10.77 -6.45 7.58
CA LEU A 96 -11.71 -6.04 8.62
C LEU A 96 -12.45 -4.78 8.16
N ARG A 97 -13.78 -4.82 8.18
CA ARG A 97 -14.67 -3.68 7.97
C ARG A 97 -15.09 -3.13 9.32
N ILE A 98 -14.90 -1.84 9.53
CA ILE A 98 -15.21 -1.12 10.76
C ILE A 98 -16.28 -0.10 10.43
N ASN A 99 -17.56 -0.45 10.67
CA ASN A 99 -18.70 0.39 10.38
C ASN A 99 -18.85 1.44 11.49
N ARG A 100 -18.78 2.71 11.12
CA ARG A 100 -18.86 3.84 12.05
C ARG A 100 -20.28 4.16 12.49
N ASN A 101 -21.30 3.88 11.66
CA ASN A 101 -22.70 4.14 11.99
C ASN A 101 -23.16 3.23 13.13
N THR A 102 -22.88 1.94 13.00
CA THR A 102 -23.30 0.91 13.95
C THR A 102 -22.27 0.62 15.04
N ARG A 103 -21.03 1.14 14.89
CA ARG A 103 -19.86 0.83 15.74
C ARG A 103 -19.63 -0.68 15.85
N THR A 104 -19.76 -1.39 14.74
CA THR A 104 -19.54 -2.83 14.63
C THR A 104 -18.44 -3.16 13.68
N THR A 105 -17.95 -4.39 13.75
CA THR A 105 -16.94 -4.90 12.82
C THR A 105 -17.35 -6.24 12.27
N LYS A 106 -17.00 -6.48 11.00
CA LYS A 106 -17.09 -7.78 10.33
C LYS A 106 -15.82 -8.00 9.51
N GLY A 107 -15.29 -9.22 9.48
CA GLY A 107 -14.10 -9.50 8.69
C GLY A 107 -13.79 -10.98 8.61
N TYR A 108 -12.68 -11.27 7.94
CA TYR A 108 -12.21 -12.64 7.76
C TYR A 108 -10.69 -12.69 7.89
N PHE A 109 -10.19 -13.69 8.61
CA PHE A 109 -8.84 -14.18 8.41
C PHE A 109 -8.88 -15.14 7.21
N LEU A 110 -8.05 -14.86 6.20
CA LEU A 110 -8.00 -15.60 4.95
C LEU A 110 -6.67 -16.33 4.83
N ILE A 111 -6.75 -17.60 4.48
CA ILE A 111 -5.62 -18.38 3.99
C ILE A 111 -5.96 -18.77 2.57
N SER A 112 -5.17 -18.32 1.59
CA SER A 112 -5.31 -18.72 0.19
C SER A 112 -4.06 -19.47 -0.25
N GLU A 113 -4.25 -20.64 -0.82
CA GLU A 113 -3.22 -21.41 -1.49
C GLU A 113 -3.50 -21.36 -3.00
N ILE A 114 -2.50 -20.89 -3.77
CA ILE A 114 -2.57 -20.85 -5.23
C ILE A 114 -1.75 -22.01 -5.77
N THR A 115 -2.41 -22.87 -6.54
CA THR A 115 -1.78 -24.01 -7.20
C THR A 115 -1.98 -23.86 -8.71
N GLU A 116 -1.05 -24.35 -9.51
CA GLU A 116 -1.22 -24.44 -10.97
C GLU A 116 -1.58 -25.88 -11.35
N ASP A 117 -2.52 -26.03 -12.28
CA ASP A 117 -2.80 -27.32 -12.87
C ASP A 117 -1.78 -27.70 -13.97
N LYS A 118 -1.94 -28.88 -14.55
CA LYS A 118 -1.05 -29.38 -15.63
C LYS A 118 -1.05 -28.52 -16.90
N ASN A 119 -2.03 -27.64 -17.05
CA ASN A 119 -2.19 -26.72 -18.18
C ASN A 119 -1.70 -25.31 -17.86
N GLY A 120 -1.18 -25.07 -16.63
CA GLY A 120 -0.73 -23.76 -16.16
C GLY A 120 -1.84 -22.84 -15.68
N PHE A 121 -3.08 -23.34 -15.47
CA PHE A 121 -4.16 -22.54 -14.91
C PHE A 121 -4.05 -22.47 -13.38
N ALA A 122 -4.12 -21.25 -12.85
CA ALA A 122 -4.09 -21.00 -11.43
C ALA A 122 -5.45 -21.37 -10.76
N HIS A 123 -5.38 -22.12 -9.68
CA HIS A 123 -6.52 -22.49 -8.84
C HIS A 123 -6.32 -21.97 -7.42
N ASN A 124 -7.30 -21.21 -6.92
CA ASN A 124 -7.30 -20.71 -5.56
C ASN A 124 -8.05 -21.65 -4.63
N LYS A 125 -7.41 -22.01 -3.53
CA LYS A 125 -8.02 -22.78 -2.44
C LYS A 125 -8.09 -21.90 -1.19
N ASP A 126 -9.24 -21.28 -0.99
CA ASP A 126 -9.48 -20.34 0.07
C ASP A 126 -10.08 -20.98 1.32
N LYS A 127 -9.53 -20.62 2.49
CA LYS A 127 -10.12 -20.90 3.81
C LYS A 127 -10.40 -19.57 4.50
N LYS A 128 -11.66 -19.30 4.78
CA LYS A 128 -12.14 -18.06 5.40
C LYS A 128 -12.60 -18.32 6.83
N TYR A 129 -12.04 -17.61 7.79
CA TYR A 129 -12.39 -17.69 9.20
C TYR A 129 -12.99 -16.35 9.61
N PRO A 130 -14.33 -16.27 9.85
CA PRO A 130 -14.98 -15.02 10.18
C PRO A 130 -14.51 -14.49 11.54
N VAL A 131 -14.26 -13.19 11.60
CA VAL A 131 -13.76 -12.48 12.78
C VAL A 131 -14.53 -11.20 13.02
N VAL A 132 -14.50 -10.75 14.28
CA VAL A 132 -14.88 -9.40 14.70
C VAL A 132 -13.76 -8.79 15.52
N MET A 133 -13.83 -7.48 15.74
CA MET A 133 -12.94 -6.78 16.67
C MET A 133 -13.75 -6.33 17.90
N LYS A 134 -13.23 -6.60 19.09
CA LYS A 134 -13.73 -6.08 20.37
C LYS A 134 -12.56 -5.75 21.29
N HIS A 135 -12.59 -4.60 21.92
CA HIS A 135 -11.53 -4.14 22.82
C HIS A 135 -10.13 -4.23 22.19
N ASN A 136 -10.04 -3.77 20.92
CA ASN A 136 -8.81 -3.78 20.13
C ASN A 136 -8.21 -5.20 19.91
N LYS A 137 -9.02 -6.26 20.04
CA LYS A 137 -8.65 -7.67 19.84
C LYS A 137 -9.46 -8.27 18.71
N ILE A 138 -8.81 -9.10 17.90
CA ILE A 138 -9.47 -9.89 16.86
C ILE A 138 -10.02 -11.17 17.50
N ILE A 139 -11.30 -11.44 17.27
CA ILE A 139 -12.02 -12.57 17.88
C ILE A 139 -12.67 -13.39 16.77
N PRO A 140 -12.31 -14.68 16.60
CA PRO A 140 -13.03 -15.59 15.71
C PRO A 140 -14.48 -15.75 16.16
N THR A 141 -15.42 -15.71 15.21
CA THR A 141 -16.85 -15.90 15.50
C THR A 141 -17.34 -17.32 15.27
N LYS A 142 -16.48 -18.20 14.76
CA LYS A 142 -16.72 -19.64 14.57
C LYS A 142 -15.55 -20.45 15.12
N PRO A 143 -15.75 -21.73 15.45
CA PRO A 143 -14.66 -22.60 15.90
C PRO A 143 -13.50 -22.63 14.90
N ILE A 144 -12.28 -22.59 15.43
CA ILE A 144 -11.03 -22.67 14.64
C ILE A 144 -10.47 -24.09 14.78
N PRO A 145 -9.97 -24.69 13.67
CA PRO A 145 -9.59 -26.11 13.63
C PRO A 145 -8.50 -26.54 14.62
N ASN A 146 -7.62 -25.63 15.00
CA ASN A 146 -6.54 -25.94 15.94
C ASN A 146 -6.06 -24.67 16.68
N ASP A 147 -5.41 -24.89 17.83
CA ASP A 147 -4.97 -23.81 18.73
C ASP A 147 -3.89 -22.92 18.12
N LYS A 148 -3.02 -23.45 17.24
CA LYS A 148 -1.98 -22.65 16.59
C LYS A 148 -2.62 -21.56 15.70
N LEU A 149 -3.56 -21.97 14.85
CA LEU A 149 -4.28 -21.04 13.98
C LEU A 149 -5.14 -20.06 14.78
N LYS A 150 -5.80 -20.55 15.85
CA LYS A 150 -6.57 -19.69 16.75
C LYS A 150 -5.70 -18.60 17.35
N LYS A 151 -4.54 -18.93 17.89
CA LYS A 151 -3.57 -17.97 18.44
C LYS A 151 -3.04 -17.01 17.38
N GLU A 152 -2.81 -17.47 16.15
CA GLU A 152 -2.39 -16.64 15.04
C GLU A 152 -3.44 -15.56 14.75
N ILE A 153 -4.73 -15.93 14.68
CA ILE A 153 -5.83 -14.99 14.43
C ILE A 153 -6.00 -14.01 15.60
N GLU A 154 -6.05 -14.51 16.84
CA GLU A 154 -6.28 -13.68 18.03
C GLU A 154 -5.12 -12.69 18.31
N ASN A 155 -3.90 -13.05 17.94
CA ASN A 155 -2.71 -12.22 18.11
C ASN A 155 -2.38 -11.37 16.87
N PHE A 156 -3.19 -11.46 15.81
CA PHE A 156 -2.94 -10.68 14.58
C PHE A 156 -2.94 -9.19 14.88
N LYS A 157 -1.97 -8.50 14.28
CA LYS A 157 -1.86 -7.05 14.32
C LYS A 157 -1.81 -6.51 12.91
N PHE A 158 -2.75 -5.65 12.59
CA PHE A 158 -2.74 -4.92 11.33
C PHE A 158 -1.52 -4.01 11.24
N PHE A 159 -1.00 -3.84 10.05
CA PHE A 159 0.16 -2.99 9.80
C PHE A 159 -0.11 -1.54 10.25
N VAL A 160 -1.33 -1.06 10.05
CA VAL A 160 -1.75 0.27 10.50
C VAL A 160 -1.56 0.48 12.01
N GLN A 161 -1.52 -0.56 12.84
CA GLN A 161 -1.35 -0.42 14.29
C GLN A 161 0.10 -0.12 14.70
N TYR A 162 1.09 -0.40 13.83
CA TYR A 162 2.50 -0.31 14.21
C TYR A 162 3.43 0.30 13.16
N ALA A 163 2.98 0.49 11.93
CA ALA A 163 3.78 1.12 10.89
C ALA A 163 4.01 2.61 11.14
N ASN A 164 5.07 3.16 10.57
CA ASN A 164 5.42 4.57 10.66
C ASN A 164 5.92 5.06 9.30
N PHE A 165 5.32 6.14 8.80
CA PHE A 165 5.66 6.75 7.51
C PHE A 165 6.06 8.22 7.65
N LYS A 166 6.51 8.66 8.83
CA LYS A 166 6.95 10.04 9.04
C LYS A 166 8.11 10.46 8.14
N ASP A 167 8.91 9.49 7.70
CA ASP A 167 10.06 9.64 6.82
C ASP A 167 9.73 9.51 5.32
N ILE A 168 8.45 9.39 4.93
CA ILE A 168 8.06 9.17 3.53
C ILE A 168 8.58 10.28 2.58
N ASN A 169 8.68 11.51 3.08
CA ASN A 169 9.19 12.63 2.30
C ASN A 169 10.71 12.57 2.07
N ASP A 170 11.43 11.77 2.86
CA ASP A 170 12.87 11.57 2.73
C ASP A 170 13.21 10.52 1.65
N TYR A 171 12.22 9.71 1.22
CA TYR A 171 12.39 8.77 0.12
C TYR A 171 12.54 9.52 -1.18
N LYS A 172 13.60 9.23 -1.93
CA LYS A 172 13.95 9.90 -3.19
C LYS A 172 14.30 8.89 -4.27
N ASN A 173 14.31 9.38 -5.52
CA ASN A 173 14.66 8.57 -6.68
C ASN A 173 13.74 7.34 -6.80
N GLY A 174 12.44 7.55 -6.59
CA GLY A 174 11.44 6.52 -6.80
C GLY A 174 11.31 6.19 -8.29
N ASP A 175 11.08 4.91 -8.59
CA ASP A 175 10.61 4.49 -9.91
C ASP A 175 9.12 4.86 -10.01
N ILE A 176 8.82 5.86 -10.85
CA ILE A 176 7.51 6.51 -10.93
C ILE A 176 6.75 6.02 -12.15
N SER A 177 5.49 5.62 -11.97
CA SER A 177 4.55 5.34 -13.04
C SER A 177 3.29 6.18 -12.88
N TYR A 178 2.82 6.76 -13.97
CA TYR A 178 1.59 7.54 -14.02
C TYR A 178 0.89 7.36 -15.36
N ASN A 179 -0.36 6.91 -15.33
CA ASN A 179 -1.19 6.73 -16.51
C ASN A 179 -2.49 7.54 -16.36
N PRO A 180 -2.63 8.69 -17.07
CA PRO A 180 -3.85 9.50 -16.99
C PRO A 180 -5.02 8.92 -17.77
N ASN A 181 -4.78 8.02 -18.74
CA ASN A 181 -5.83 7.45 -19.59
C ASN A 181 -6.59 6.31 -18.89
N VAL A 182 -5.88 5.57 -18.05
CA VAL A 182 -6.45 4.63 -17.08
C VAL A 182 -5.94 5.11 -15.72
N PRO A 183 -6.70 5.98 -15.05
CA PRO A 183 -6.19 6.75 -13.93
C PRO A 183 -5.53 5.86 -12.87
N SER A 184 -4.20 5.80 -12.91
CA SER A 184 -3.39 5.01 -11.99
C SER A 184 -2.01 5.62 -11.82
N TYR A 185 -1.44 5.45 -10.65
CA TYR A 185 -0.12 5.99 -10.33
C TYR A 185 0.61 5.11 -9.31
N SER A 186 1.92 5.12 -9.39
CA SER A 186 2.74 4.43 -8.39
C SER A 186 4.10 5.10 -8.20
N ALA A 187 4.67 4.86 -7.03
CA ALA A 187 6.06 5.17 -6.73
C ALA A 187 6.69 3.98 -6.01
N LYS A 188 7.83 3.51 -6.51
CA LYS A 188 8.55 2.34 -5.96
C LYS A 188 9.91 2.77 -5.41
N TYR A 189 10.19 2.48 -4.15
CA TYR A 189 11.40 2.86 -3.45
C TYR A 189 12.20 1.64 -2.98
N GLN A 190 13.50 1.61 -3.21
CA GLN A 190 14.37 0.63 -2.58
C GLN A 190 14.55 0.98 -1.10
N LEU A 191 14.15 0.08 -0.21
CA LEU A 191 14.39 0.21 1.22
C LEU A 191 15.68 -0.51 1.63
N ASN A 192 16.06 -0.34 2.88
CA ASN A 192 17.10 -1.14 3.53
C ASN A 192 16.53 -1.89 4.74
N ASN A 193 17.26 -2.89 5.23
CA ASN A 193 16.82 -3.71 6.37
C ASN A 193 16.77 -2.95 7.70
N ASN A 194 17.35 -1.74 7.76
CA ASN A 194 17.29 -0.86 8.94
C ASN A 194 16.04 0.00 8.97
N ASN A 195 15.28 0.11 7.86
CA ASN A 195 14.01 0.82 7.83
C ASN A 195 13.08 0.30 8.93
N TYR A 196 12.40 1.21 9.62
CA TYR A 196 11.53 0.87 10.75
C TYR A 196 10.45 -0.14 10.37
N ASN A 197 9.73 0.11 9.27
CA ASN A 197 8.63 -0.75 8.82
C ASN A 197 9.13 -2.14 8.42
N VAL A 198 10.29 -2.23 7.77
CA VAL A 198 10.93 -3.51 7.42
C VAL A 198 11.27 -4.32 8.67
N LYS A 199 11.87 -3.70 9.69
CA LYS A 199 12.14 -4.36 10.98
C LYS A 199 10.85 -4.86 11.64
N GLN A 200 9.76 -4.08 11.58
CA GLN A 200 8.48 -4.47 12.15
C GLN A 200 7.85 -5.65 11.42
N LEU A 201 7.93 -5.72 10.08
CA LEU A 201 7.47 -6.84 9.29
C LEU A 201 8.28 -8.10 9.61
N ARG A 202 9.62 -8.03 9.61
CA ARG A 202 10.49 -9.18 9.96
C ARG A 202 10.28 -9.70 11.38
N LYS A 203 9.89 -8.84 12.31
CA LYS A 203 9.56 -9.25 13.69
C LYS A 203 8.27 -10.06 13.77
N ARG A 204 7.31 -9.81 12.87
CA ARG A 204 5.95 -10.39 12.94
C ARG A 204 5.71 -11.54 11.98
N TYR A 205 6.45 -11.53 10.88
CA TYR A 205 6.32 -12.53 9.84
C TYR A 205 7.64 -13.28 9.68
N ASP A 206 7.55 -14.59 9.53
CA ASP A 206 8.70 -15.44 9.23
C ASP A 206 9.03 -15.32 7.74
N ILE A 207 9.74 -14.21 7.39
CA ILE A 207 10.09 -13.86 6.00
C ILE A 207 11.35 -14.64 5.60
N PRO A 208 11.27 -15.63 4.69
CA PRO A 208 12.35 -16.58 4.42
C PRO A 208 13.45 -16.01 3.50
N THR A 209 13.72 -14.72 3.58
CA THR A 209 14.79 -14.06 2.85
C THR A 209 15.43 -12.93 3.67
N LYS A 210 16.73 -12.66 3.42
CA LYS A 210 17.44 -11.51 3.99
C LYS A 210 17.45 -10.28 3.07
N GLN A 211 16.91 -10.39 1.85
CA GLN A 211 16.86 -9.28 0.91
C GLN A 211 16.05 -8.12 1.48
N ALA A 212 16.56 -6.91 1.31
CA ALA A 212 15.82 -5.71 1.67
C ALA A 212 14.69 -5.46 0.64
N PRO A 213 13.48 -5.11 1.07
CA PRO A 213 12.35 -4.99 0.15
C PRO A 213 12.36 -3.68 -0.62
N LYS A 214 11.58 -3.65 -1.70
CA LYS A 214 11.08 -2.43 -2.31
C LYS A 214 9.73 -2.09 -1.69
N LEU A 215 9.48 -0.82 -1.43
CA LEU A 215 8.15 -0.29 -1.08
C LEU A 215 7.51 0.25 -2.35
N LEU A 216 6.36 -0.28 -2.71
CA LEU A 216 5.49 0.22 -3.76
C LEU A 216 4.30 0.93 -3.12
N LEU A 217 4.13 2.20 -3.45
CA LEU A 217 2.91 2.97 -3.26
C LEU A 217 2.10 2.89 -4.56
N LYS A 218 0.94 2.25 -4.54
CA LYS A 218 0.09 2.09 -5.72
C LYS A 218 -1.29 2.68 -5.47
N GLY A 219 -1.72 3.58 -6.34
CA GLY A 219 -3.04 4.21 -6.29
C GLY A 219 -3.76 4.12 -7.62
N ASP A 220 -5.07 3.88 -7.56
CA ASP A 220 -5.98 3.96 -8.70
C ASP A 220 -6.86 5.20 -8.51
N GLY A 221 -7.34 5.79 -9.62
CA GLY A 221 -8.08 7.04 -9.62
C GLY A 221 -7.24 8.25 -10.00
N ASP A 222 -7.86 9.43 -10.07
CA ASP A 222 -7.18 10.67 -10.43
C ASP A 222 -6.21 11.11 -9.32
N LEU A 223 -4.96 11.37 -9.69
CA LEU A 223 -3.93 11.83 -8.76
C LEU A 223 -4.28 13.18 -8.12
N LYS A 224 -5.03 14.04 -8.84
CA LYS A 224 -5.46 15.35 -8.36
C LYS A 224 -6.87 15.36 -7.79
N GLY A 225 -7.63 14.30 -8.00
CA GLY A 225 -9.02 14.19 -7.60
C GLY A 225 -9.22 14.01 -6.10
N SER A 226 -10.48 14.02 -5.71
CA SER A 226 -10.89 13.59 -4.39
C SER A 226 -10.50 12.12 -4.22
N SER A 227 -9.97 11.78 -3.19
CA SER A 227 -9.11 10.69 -2.82
C SER A 227 -9.75 9.31 -2.63
N VAL A 228 -10.85 8.99 -3.23
CA VAL A 228 -11.57 7.73 -2.95
C VAL A 228 -11.00 6.52 -3.71
N GLY A 229 -10.09 6.73 -4.64
CA GLY A 229 -9.42 5.64 -5.33
C GLY A 229 -8.71 4.67 -4.38
N SER A 230 -8.62 3.41 -4.79
CA SER A 230 -7.88 2.38 -4.07
C SER A 230 -6.41 2.77 -3.89
N LYS A 231 -5.92 2.71 -2.66
CA LYS A 231 -4.51 2.95 -2.33
C LYS A 231 -3.96 1.76 -1.56
N ASN A 232 -2.86 1.22 -2.04
CA ASN A 232 -2.22 0.04 -1.49
C ASN A 232 -0.74 0.31 -1.24
N LEU A 233 -0.24 -0.31 -0.18
CA LEU A 233 1.18 -0.40 0.13
C LEU A 233 1.63 -1.84 -0.12
N GLU A 234 2.78 -2.02 -0.78
CA GLU A 234 3.37 -3.33 -0.94
C GLU A 234 4.87 -3.28 -0.61
N PHE A 235 5.31 -4.22 0.21
CA PHE A 235 6.71 -4.46 0.51
C PHE A 235 7.15 -5.74 -0.20
N THR A 236 7.77 -5.61 -1.36
CA THR A 236 8.24 -6.73 -2.18
C THR A 236 9.66 -7.11 -1.78
N PHE A 237 9.83 -8.25 -1.10
CA PHE A 237 11.13 -8.79 -0.68
C PHE A 237 11.81 -9.59 -1.77
N VAL A 238 11.05 -10.41 -2.50
CA VAL A 238 11.49 -11.20 -3.65
C VAL A 238 10.41 -11.17 -4.71
N GLU A 239 10.80 -10.99 -5.96
CA GLU A 239 9.91 -11.00 -7.12
C GLU A 239 10.68 -11.60 -8.31
N ASN A 240 10.41 -12.88 -8.62
CA ASN A 240 10.95 -13.54 -9.80
C ASN A 240 10.03 -14.69 -10.24
N LYS A 241 10.39 -15.44 -11.26
CA LYS A 241 9.57 -16.51 -11.84
C LYS A 241 9.38 -17.72 -10.91
N GLU A 242 10.23 -17.90 -9.92
CA GLU A 242 10.27 -19.11 -9.09
C GLU A 242 9.93 -18.83 -7.62
N GLU A 243 10.04 -17.56 -7.19
CA GLU A 243 9.89 -17.17 -5.79
C GLU A 243 9.27 -15.78 -5.71
N ASN A 244 8.21 -15.63 -4.94
CA ASN A 244 7.55 -14.36 -4.68
C ASN A 244 7.29 -14.21 -3.17
N ILE A 245 7.81 -13.14 -2.59
CA ILE A 245 7.63 -12.84 -1.16
C ILE A 245 7.29 -11.37 -1.04
N PHE A 246 6.05 -11.08 -0.65
CA PHE A 246 5.62 -9.70 -0.49
C PHE A 246 4.54 -9.56 0.60
N PHE A 247 4.49 -8.38 1.18
CA PHE A 247 3.47 -7.99 2.14
C PHE A 247 2.64 -6.85 1.55
N THR A 248 1.31 -6.95 1.65
CA THR A 248 0.40 -5.89 1.21
C THR A 248 -0.41 -5.35 2.37
N ASP A 249 -0.68 -4.05 2.34
CA ASP A 249 -1.51 -3.35 3.29
C ASP A 249 -2.37 -2.29 2.61
N ALA A 250 -3.59 -2.13 3.10
CA ALA A 250 -4.51 -1.09 2.64
C ALA A 250 -5.37 -0.62 3.80
N VAL A 251 -5.59 0.68 3.86
CA VAL A 251 -6.59 1.32 4.71
C VAL A 251 -7.45 2.21 3.83
N GLN A 252 -8.71 1.82 3.65
CA GLN A 252 -9.66 2.49 2.76
C GLN A 252 -10.84 2.99 3.57
N PHE A 253 -11.47 4.05 3.08
CA PHE A 253 -12.69 4.60 3.64
C PHE A 253 -13.75 4.63 2.55
N THR A 254 -14.89 4.03 2.81
CA THR A 254 -15.99 3.89 1.85
C THR A 254 -17.33 4.21 2.54
N PRO A 255 -18.43 4.40 1.79
CA PRO A 255 -19.76 4.37 2.35
C PRO A 255 -19.99 3.10 3.18
N SER A 256 -20.87 3.17 4.16
CA SER A 256 -21.30 1.97 4.87
C SER A 256 -22.08 1.09 3.90
N GLU A 257 -21.75 -0.21 3.91
CA GLU A 257 -22.61 -1.17 3.21
C GLU A 257 -23.93 -1.24 4.01
N ASP A 258 -25.04 -1.14 3.30
CA ASP A 258 -26.33 -1.50 3.87
C ASP A 258 -26.23 -2.97 4.31
N ASP A 259 -26.53 -3.25 5.57
CA ASP A 259 -26.62 -4.65 6.03
C ASP A 259 -27.72 -5.31 5.21
N GLU A 260 -27.36 -6.04 4.16
CA GLU A 260 -28.27 -7.02 3.58
C GLU A 260 -28.61 -8.00 4.69
N SER A 261 -29.81 -7.76 5.21
CA SER A 261 -30.45 -8.50 6.30
C SER A 261 -30.76 -9.95 5.92
#